data_a93e435013d4a55e579cd4e82c657ea6
#
_entry.id   a93e435013d4a55e579cd4e82c657ea6
#
_cell.length_a   1.000
_cell.length_b   1.000
_cell.length_c   1.000
_cell.angle_alpha   90.00
_cell.angle_beta   90.00
_cell.angle_gamma   90.00
#
_symmetry.space_group_name_H-M   'P 1'
#
loop_
_entity.id
_entity.type
_entity.pdbx_description
1 polymer ?
#
loop_
_entity_poly.entity_id
_entity_poly.type
_entity_poly.pdbx_seq_one_letter_code
_entity_poly.pdbx_strand_id
1 'polypeptide(L)'
;PSLVGSEMCIRDSMNMIQKMLRDYYEIIEYDLKPRPVVMENIEKVINCGDPSYGGAMYICTHCKNWKFVPFRCHSRFCPTCGNKYAMERTTSMSFKLVNVNHRHCVFTIDENLRDFFLNDRSLLNCLFHAVNSVISRMFFQLNKSKNFTPGFIMVLHTFGRDLKWNPHIHCLISEGGFSDDGFWRHVKYFNYNFLRNAFRTALLNEMETIIGPSFKKVKSRCYREHKQGFYVYAKPNLCDPKNVIKYIGRYLGRPVIATSRIDNYDGDTVTFHYNRHEDNKYIEETLPAIDFIKRLIRHIPEKHFKMIRYGGLYARHREIDKTLFRAISKNKHRIYRNFNQWRTAILLSFGYDPLECPDCKHKMVLLELYYKHKRVPLEELYEKVMSNSLGKRSSA
;
A
#
# COMPACT_ATOMS: atom_id res chain seq x y z
N PRO A 1 8.16 -22.03 10.06
CA PRO A 1 8.39 -21.75 11.45
C PRO A 1 7.95 -20.33 11.77
N SER A 2 7.11 -20.21 12.78
CA SER A 2 6.52 -18.98 13.27
C SER A 2 7.61 -18.10 13.91
N LEU A 3 7.96 -17.02 13.25
CA LEU A 3 8.67 -15.88 13.87
C LEU A 3 7.66 -14.96 14.59
N VAL A 4 6.79 -15.55 15.39
CA VAL A 4 5.84 -14.85 16.24
C VAL A 4 5.97 -15.45 17.63
N GLY A 5 6.94 -14.96 18.36
CA GLY A 5 7.08 -15.36 19.75
C GLY A 5 8.49 -15.17 20.23
N SER A 6 8.68 -14.16 21.00
CA SER A 6 9.84 -13.71 21.73
C SER A 6 10.62 -12.60 21.01
N GLU A 7 10.83 -11.52 21.75
CA GLU A 7 11.72 -10.38 21.46
C GLU A 7 11.18 -9.24 20.58
N MET A 8 9.96 -8.79 20.81
CA MET A 8 9.65 -7.37 20.58
C MET A 8 9.98 -6.50 21.82
N CYS A 9 10.90 -6.97 22.65
CA CYS A 9 11.45 -6.24 23.77
C CYS A 9 12.80 -5.65 23.41
N ILE A 10 12.85 -4.35 23.15
CA ILE A 10 13.96 -3.40 23.45
C ILE A 10 15.37 -3.78 22.91
N ARG A 11 15.49 -4.46 21.79
CA ARG A 11 16.68 -4.43 20.93
C ARG A 11 16.25 -4.45 19.47
N ASP A 12 15.49 -3.44 19.05
CA ASP A 12 15.40 -3.14 17.64
C ASP A 12 16.76 -2.57 17.22
N SER A 13 17.68 -3.45 16.86
CA SER A 13 18.82 -3.06 16.06
C SER A 13 18.27 -2.33 14.86
N MET A 14 18.76 -1.12 14.62
CA MET A 14 18.42 -0.29 13.47
C MET A 14 18.48 -1.16 12.21
N ASN A 15 17.38 -1.22 11.45
CA ASN A 15 17.40 -2.01 10.22
C ASN A 15 18.35 -1.38 9.19
N MET A 16 18.85 -2.20 8.24
CA MET A 16 19.86 -1.76 7.26
C MET A 16 19.44 -0.50 6.49
N ILE A 17 18.16 -0.33 6.16
CA ILE A 17 17.67 0.87 5.45
C ILE A 17 17.78 2.10 6.36
N GLN A 18 17.45 1.99 7.64
CA GLN A 18 17.62 3.09 8.59
C GLN A 18 19.10 3.46 8.73
N LYS A 19 19.98 2.47 8.82
CA LYS A 19 21.42 2.67 8.90
C LYS A 19 21.93 3.40 7.66
N MET A 20 21.65 2.90 6.45
CA MET A 20 22.02 3.54 5.20
C MET A 20 21.56 5.00 5.10
N LEU A 21 20.27 5.25 5.43
CA LEU A 21 19.72 6.61 5.36
C LEU A 21 20.34 7.55 6.39
N ARG A 22 20.80 7.03 7.55
CA ARG A 22 21.51 7.81 8.57
C ARG A 22 22.94 8.12 8.14
N ASP A 23 23.66 7.11 7.66
CA ASP A 23 25.05 7.24 7.23
C ASP A 23 25.21 8.23 6.07
N TYR A 24 24.21 8.30 5.18
CA TYR A 24 24.19 9.17 4.00
C TYR A 24 23.28 10.40 4.14
N TYR A 25 22.82 10.75 5.35
CA TYR A 25 21.84 11.81 5.53
C TYR A 25 22.29 13.15 4.95
N GLU A 26 23.50 13.59 5.26
CA GLU A 26 24.07 14.86 4.77
C GLU A 26 24.19 14.87 3.25
N ILE A 27 24.71 13.80 2.65
CA ILE A 27 24.82 13.68 1.20
C ILE A 27 23.43 13.75 0.53
N ILE A 28 22.43 13.12 1.13
CA ILE A 28 21.06 13.17 0.61
C ILE A 28 20.51 14.59 0.70
N GLU A 29 20.71 15.27 1.82
CA GLU A 29 20.17 16.62 2.05
C GLU A 29 20.85 17.66 1.17
N TYR A 30 22.20 17.68 1.13
CA TYR A 30 22.96 18.76 0.52
C TYR A 30 23.33 18.52 -0.94
N ASP A 31 23.63 17.28 -1.34
CA ASP A 31 24.05 16.96 -2.70
C ASP A 31 22.88 16.52 -3.58
N LEU A 32 22.03 15.58 -3.09
CA LEU A 32 20.91 15.08 -3.87
C LEU A 32 19.72 16.04 -3.89
N LYS A 33 19.53 16.83 -2.85
CA LYS A 33 18.45 17.83 -2.71
C LYS A 33 17.08 17.30 -3.18
N PRO A 34 16.63 16.17 -2.64
CA PRO A 34 15.40 15.55 -3.10
C PRO A 34 14.19 16.41 -2.73
N ARG A 35 13.03 16.05 -3.27
CA ARG A 35 11.76 16.72 -2.94
C ARG A 35 11.52 16.77 -1.42
N PRO A 36 10.90 17.84 -0.88
CA PRO A 36 10.69 18.00 0.57
C PRO A 36 9.99 16.80 1.22
N VAL A 37 9.02 16.20 0.53
CA VAL A 37 8.32 15.00 1.03
C VAL A 37 9.26 13.80 1.19
N VAL A 38 10.33 13.72 0.42
CA VAL A 38 11.33 12.66 0.52
C VAL A 38 12.13 12.85 1.79
N MET A 39 12.63 14.07 2.05
CA MET A 39 13.36 14.38 3.30
C MET A 39 12.49 14.12 4.53
N GLU A 40 11.24 14.60 4.54
CA GLU A 40 10.29 14.33 5.63
C GLU A 40 10.13 12.82 5.91
N ASN A 41 10.10 11.99 4.87
CA ASN A 41 10.02 10.54 5.04
C ASN A 41 11.33 9.91 5.51
N ILE A 42 12.47 10.37 5.04
CA ILE A 42 13.80 9.91 5.47
C ILE A 42 13.98 10.17 6.96
N GLU A 43 13.73 11.40 7.43
CA GLU A 43 13.79 11.77 8.85
C GLU A 43 12.89 10.88 9.71
N LYS A 44 11.66 10.66 9.26
CA LYS A 44 10.72 9.75 9.93
C LYS A 44 11.25 8.32 10.02
N VAL A 45 11.88 7.81 8.95
CA VAL A 45 12.40 6.44 8.92
C VAL A 45 13.62 6.30 9.83
N ILE A 46 14.57 7.23 9.76
CA ILE A 46 15.77 7.24 10.60
C ILE A 46 15.40 7.19 12.09
N ASN A 47 14.38 7.95 12.49
CA ASN A 47 13.95 8.10 13.88
C ASN A 47 12.84 7.10 14.29
N CYS A 48 12.52 6.14 13.43
CA CYS A 48 11.44 5.19 13.69
C CYS A 48 11.80 4.18 14.78
N GLY A 49 11.09 4.26 15.90
CA GLY A 49 11.31 3.37 17.05
C GLY A 49 12.43 3.83 17.97
N ASP A 50 13.00 5.00 17.75
CA ASP A 50 13.98 5.59 18.66
C ASP A 50 13.27 6.10 19.93
N PRO A 51 13.62 5.57 21.13
CA PRO A 51 13.00 5.98 22.39
C PRO A 51 13.18 7.48 22.70
N SER A 52 14.22 8.12 22.17
CA SER A 52 14.49 9.55 22.37
C SER A 52 13.39 10.45 21.79
N TYR A 53 12.69 9.99 20.75
CA TYR A 53 11.55 10.70 20.16
C TYR A 53 10.25 10.54 20.95
N GLY A 54 10.25 9.62 21.92
CA GLY A 54 9.14 9.37 22.80
C GLY A 54 8.49 8.01 22.62
N GLY A 55 7.50 7.75 23.46
CA GLY A 55 6.77 6.49 23.50
C GLY A 55 5.75 6.46 24.60
N ALA A 56 5.11 5.33 24.75
CA ALA A 56 4.12 5.08 25.80
C ALA A 56 4.64 4.03 26.77
N MET A 57 4.55 4.33 28.06
CA MET A 57 4.87 3.42 29.14
C MET A 57 3.59 2.76 29.66
N TYR A 58 3.60 1.45 29.72
CA TYR A 58 2.51 0.64 30.24
C TYR A 58 2.96 -0.10 31.50
N ILE A 59 2.03 -0.30 32.45
CA ILE A 59 2.26 -1.09 33.66
C ILE A 59 1.24 -2.22 33.75
N CYS A 60 1.70 -3.39 34.21
CA CYS A 60 0.83 -4.50 34.50
C CYS A 60 0.12 -4.28 35.84
N THR A 61 -1.20 -4.42 35.87
CA THR A 61 -2.00 -4.25 37.09
C THR A 61 -1.74 -5.35 38.13
N HIS A 62 -1.26 -6.52 37.70
CA HIS A 62 -1.01 -7.69 38.56
C HIS A 62 0.44 -7.79 39.05
N CYS A 63 1.41 -8.01 38.15
CA CYS A 63 2.80 -8.23 38.54
C CYS A 63 3.65 -6.97 38.60
N LYS A 64 3.07 -5.79 38.32
CA LYS A 64 3.74 -4.48 38.33
C LYS A 64 4.88 -4.34 37.29
N ASN A 65 5.07 -5.33 36.43
CA ASN A 65 6.03 -5.20 35.33
C ASN A 65 5.63 -4.05 34.40
N TRP A 66 6.61 -3.35 33.86
CA TRP A 66 6.40 -2.22 32.97
C TRP A 66 6.98 -2.49 31.58
N LYS A 67 6.42 -1.83 30.57
CA LYS A 67 6.80 -1.96 29.17
C LYS A 67 6.79 -0.60 28.51
N PHE A 68 7.92 -0.19 27.93
CA PHE A 68 7.99 1.00 27.11
C PHE A 68 7.82 0.63 25.63
N VAL A 69 6.93 1.34 24.93
CA VAL A 69 6.65 1.15 23.51
C VAL A 69 7.01 2.44 22.78
N PRO A 70 8.14 2.49 22.06
CA PRO A 70 8.57 3.69 21.35
C PRO A 70 7.62 4.01 20.20
N PHE A 71 7.48 5.30 19.88
CA PHE A 71 6.68 5.74 18.75
C PHE A 71 7.25 5.26 17.42
N ARG A 72 6.35 4.94 16.50
CA ARG A 72 6.67 4.49 15.15
C ARG A 72 6.33 5.57 14.14
N CYS A 73 7.09 5.65 13.04
CA CYS A 73 6.99 6.72 12.05
C CYS A 73 5.73 6.67 11.18
N HIS A 74 5.01 5.54 11.14
CA HIS A 74 3.85 5.27 10.28
C HIS A 74 4.10 5.50 8.77
N SER A 75 5.33 5.73 8.35
CA SER A 75 5.68 5.83 6.93
C SER A 75 5.58 4.45 6.26
N ARG A 76 4.91 4.39 5.12
CA ARG A 76 4.86 3.17 4.30
C ARG A 76 6.21 2.83 3.66
N PHE A 77 7.10 3.80 3.59
CA PHE A 77 8.46 3.63 3.11
C PHE A 77 9.36 2.94 4.14
N CYS A 78 9.07 3.09 5.42
CA CYS A 78 9.75 2.37 6.48
C CYS A 78 9.43 0.87 6.41
N PRO A 79 10.42 -0.03 6.39
CA PRO A 79 10.18 -1.47 6.31
C PRO A 79 9.29 -2.00 7.43
N THR A 80 9.54 -1.59 8.67
CA THR A 80 8.76 -1.99 9.85
C THR A 80 7.32 -1.49 9.77
N CYS A 81 7.14 -0.17 9.58
CA CYS A 81 5.81 0.43 9.52
C CYS A 81 5.04 0.06 8.26
N GLY A 82 5.74 -0.10 7.12
CA GLY A 82 5.16 -0.57 5.86
C GLY A 82 4.62 -1.99 5.96
N ASN A 83 5.36 -2.90 6.60
CA ASN A 83 4.88 -4.27 6.85
C ASN A 83 3.66 -4.28 7.77
N LYS A 84 3.68 -3.51 8.87
CA LYS A 84 2.51 -3.37 9.75
C LYS A 84 1.30 -2.87 8.97
N TYR A 85 1.46 -1.80 8.20
CA TYR A 85 0.41 -1.25 7.35
C TYR A 85 -0.13 -2.28 6.36
N ALA A 86 0.75 -3.07 5.71
CA ALA A 86 0.36 -4.10 4.77
C ALA A 86 -0.51 -5.19 5.43
N MET A 87 -0.12 -5.66 6.61
CA MET A 87 -0.87 -6.68 7.35
C MET A 87 -2.24 -6.17 7.80
N GLU A 88 -2.31 -5.00 8.43
CA GLU A 88 -3.58 -4.39 8.85
C GLU A 88 -4.51 -4.14 7.66
N ARG A 89 -3.99 -3.67 6.53
CA ARG A 89 -4.77 -3.47 5.30
C ARG A 89 -5.28 -4.78 4.71
N THR A 90 -4.44 -5.81 4.69
CA THR A 90 -4.82 -7.14 4.21
C THR A 90 -5.96 -7.70 5.05
N THR A 91 -5.84 -7.63 6.35
CA THR A 91 -6.88 -8.08 7.30
C THR A 91 -8.16 -7.28 7.12
N SER A 92 -8.08 -5.94 7.07
CA SER A 92 -9.23 -5.07 6.83
C SER A 92 -9.95 -5.41 5.52
N MET A 93 -9.20 -5.66 4.45
CA MET A 93 -9.78 -5.99 3.14
C MET A 93 -10.42 -7.37 3.12
N SER A 94 -9.90 -8.34 3.86
CA SER A 94 -10.49 -9.68 3.93
C SER A 94 -11.95 -9.67 4.41
N PHE A 95 -12.32 -8.69 5.22
CA PHE A 95 -13.70 -8.53 5.69
C PHE A 95 -14.62 -7.82 4.70
N LYS A 96 -14.04 -7.07 3.74
CA LYS A 96 -14.79 -6.29 2.74
C LYS A 96 -14.99 -7.02 1.42
N LEU A 97 -14.15 -7.99 1.10
CA LEU A 97 -14.23 -8.70 -0.16
C LEU A 97 -15.48 -9.55 -0.23
N VAL A 98 -16.21 -9.44 -1.35
CA VAL A 98 -17.27 -10.37 -1.70
C VAL A 98 -16.71 -11.78 -1.86
N ASN A 99 -17.50 -12.79 -1.49
CA ASN A 99 -17.07 -14.19 -1.52
C ASN A 99 -17.19 -14.80 -2.91
N VAL A 100 -16.43 -14.24 -3.86
CA VAL A 100 -16.35 -14.69 -5.26
C VAL A 100 -14.91 -14.75 -5.71
N ASN A 101 -14.66 -15.42 -6.82
CA ASN A 101 -13.35 -15.40 -7.45
C ASN A 101 -12.97 -13.99 -7.88
N HIS A 102 -11.70 -13.68 -7.77
CA HIS A 102 -11.13 -12.43 -8.25
C HIS A 102 -10.01 -12.72 -9.24
N ARG A 103 -9.86 -11.83 -10.20
CA ARG A 103 -8.79 -11.88 -11.19
C ARG A 103 -7.76 -10.82 -10.91
N HIS A 104 -6.50 -11.23 -10.94
CA HIS A 104 -5.38 -10.32 -10.92
C HIS A 104 -5.06 -9.83 -12.31
N CYS A 105 -5.07 -8.53 -12.51
CA CYS A 105 -4.61 -7.88 -13.72
C CYS A 105 -3.43 -6.97 -13.40
N VAL A 106 -2.46 -6.88 -14.32
CA VAL A 106 -1.36 -5.91 -14.24
C VAL A 106 -1.36 -5.10 -15.52
N PHE A 107 -1.51 -3.79 -15.38
CA PHE A 107 -1.50 -2.84 -16.48
C PHE A 107 -0.13 -2.15 -16.51
N THR A 108 0.66 -2.47 -17.54
CA THR A 108 2.04 -1.99 -17.70
C THR A 108 2.12 -1.02 -18.87
N ILE A 109 2.94 0.01 -18.72
CA ILE A 109 3.15 1.04 -19.75
C ILE A 109 4.41 0.77 -20.55
N ASP A 110 4.51 1.43 -21.71
CA ASP A 110 5.74 1.51 -22.50
C ASP A 110 6.87 2.18 -21.70
N GLU A 111 8.10 1.69 -21.86
CA GLU A 111 9.25 2.23 -21.13
C GLU A 111 9.55 3.69 -21.49
N ASN A 112 9.33 4.09 -22.74
CA ASN A 112 9.53 5.47 -23.20
C ASN A 112 8.52 6.47 -22.58
N LEU A 113 7.47 5.97 -21.91
CA LEU A 113 6.54 6.81 -21.16
C LEU A 113 6.96 7.00 -19.70
N ARG A 114 7.87 6.19 -19.18
CA ARG A 114 8.19 6.17 -17.75
C ARG A 114 8.72 7.50 -17.24
N ASP A 115 9.54 8.19 -18.04
CA ASP A 115 10.15 9.46 -17.66
C ASP A 115 9.14 10.59 -17.53
N PHE A 116 8.03 10.56 -18.28
CA PHE A 116 6.95 11.53 -18.10
C PHE A 116 6.38 11.47 -16.68
N PHE A 117 6.18 10.27 -16.16
CA PHE A 117 5.68 10.05 -14.79
C PHE A 117 6.73 10.31 -13.70
N LEU A 118 8.02 10.27 -14.05
CA LEU A 118 9.09 10.61 -13.14
C LEU A 118 9.23 12.13 -13.00
N ASN A 119 9.13 12.84 -14.12
CA ASN A 119 9.26 14.29 -14.21
C ASN A 119 8.01 15.02 -13.68
N ASP A 120 6.82 14.52 -14.02
CA ASP A 120 5.56 15.01 -13.48
C ASP A 120 4.76 13.88 -12.80
N ARG A 121 4.83 13.86 -11.48
CA ARG A 121 4.15 12.86 -10.65
C ARG A 121 2.63 12.96 -10.66
N SER A 122 2.07 14.09 -11.07
CA SER A 122 0.62 14.26 -11.19
C SER A 122 0.04 13.33 -12.25
N LEU A 123 0.81 13.02 -13.30
CA LEU A 123 0.47 12.08 -14.37
C LEU A 123 0.21 10.64 -13.87
N LEU A 124 0.72 10.27 -12.69
CA LEU A 124 0.39 8.97 -12.09
C LEU A 124 -1.11 8.78 -11.86
N ASN A 125 -1.89 9.87 -11.80
CA ASN A 125 -3.35 9.80 -11.74
C ASN A 125 -3.95 9.23 -13.02
N CYS A 126 -3.37 9.53 -14.20
CA CYS A 126 -3.82 9.02 -15.49
C CYS A 126 -3.86 7.49 -15.53
N LEU A 127 -2.89 6.82 -14.87
CA LEU A 127 -2.87 5.37 -14.77
C LEU A 127 -4.13 4.83 -14.09
N PHE A 128 -4.52 5.44 -12.96
CA PHE A 128 -5.73 5.04 -12.25
C PHE A 128 -7.00 5.31 -13.03
N HIS A 129 -7.10 6.49 -13.66
CA HIS A 129 -8.27 6.88 -14.43
C HIS A 129 -8.43 5.97 -15.65
N ALA A 130 -7.33 5.72 -16.39
CA ALA A 130 -7.35 4.83 -17.55
C ALA A 130 -7.78 3.42 -17.15
N VAL A 131 -7.22 2.83 -16.09
CA VAL A 131 -7.58 1.49 -15.62
C VAL A 131 -9.04 1.44 -15.15
N ASN A 132 -9.49 2.42 -14.38
CA ASN A 132 -10.88 2.51 -13.93
C ASN A 132 -11.87 2.59 -15.11
N SER A 133 -11.59 3.45 -16.08
CA SER A 133 -12.40 3.63 -17.29
C SER A 133 -12.49 2.32 -18.10
N VAL A 134 -11.36 1.65 -18.30
CA VAL A 134 -11.28 0.42 -19.12
C VAL A 134 -12.01 -0.73 -18.46
N ILE A 135 -11.87 -0.91 -17.14
CA ILE A 135 -12.60 -1.94 -16.41
C ILE A 135 -14.10 -1.67 -16.46
N SER A 136 -14.52 -0.44 -16.15
CA SER A 136 -15.93 -0.06 -16.18
C SER A 136 -16.55 -0.28 -17.57
N ARG A 137 -15.84 0.11 -18.63
CA ARG A 137 -16.26 -0.08 -20.01
C ARG A 137 -16.34 -1.56 -20.41
N MET A 138 -15.39 -2.40 -19.97
CA MET A 138 -15.43 -3.84 -20.24
C MET A 138 -16.67 -4.47 -19.63
N PHE A 139 -16.99 -4.17 -18.38
CA PHE A 139 -18.16 -4.71 -17.71
C PHE A 139 -19.48 -4.17 -18.32
N PHE A 140 -19.50 -2.92 -18.73
CA PHE A 140 -20.63 -2.33 -19.45
C PHE A 140 -20.90 -3.07 -20.79
N GLN A 141 -19.84 -3.39 -21.55
CA GLN A 141 -20.00 -4.12 -22.82
C GLN A 141 -20.44 -5.57 -22.65
N LEU A 142 -20.03 -6.21 -21.54
CA LEU A 142 -20.44 -7.59 -21.24
C LEU A 142 -21.92 -7.70 -20.86
N ASN A 143 -22.56 -6.59 -20.54
CA ASN A 143 -23.92 -6.54 -20.08
C ASN A 143 -24.76 -5.56 -20.90
N LYS A 144 -25.19 -6.00 -22.09
CA LYS A 144 -25.93 -5.15 -23.04
C LYS A 144 -27.29 -4.65 -22.58
N SER A 145 -27.86 -5.20 -21.50
CA SER A 145 -29.24 -4.93 -21.09
C SER A 145 -29.42 -4.43 -19.67
N LYS A 146 -28.41 -4.54 -18.81
CA LYS A 146 -28.52 -4.14 -17.38
C LYS A 146 -27.17 -3.68 -16.85
N ASN A 147 -27.15 -2.55 -16.17
CA ASN A 147 -25.95 -2.12 -15.46
C ASN A 147 -25.56 -3.14 -14.40
N PHE A 148 -24.29 -3.53 -14.34
CA PHE A 148 -23.79 -4.26 -13.21
C PHE A 148 -22.41 -3.78 -12.80
N THR A 149 -22.19 -3.72 -11.50
CA THR A 149 -21.05 -3.09 -10.89
C THR A 149 -20.10 -4.16 -10.35
N PRO A 150 -18.90 -4.31 -10.92
CA PRO A 150 -17.85 -5.16 -10.34
C PRO A 150 -17.22 -4.50 -9.13
N GLY A 151 -16.53 -5.29 -8.30
CA GLY A 151 -15.64 -4.77 -7.28
C GLY A 151 -14.18 -4.84 -7.74
N PHE A 152 -13.42 -3.75 -7.63
CA PHE A 152 -12.00 -3.79 -7.97
C PHE A 152 -11.13 -2.88 -7.09
N ILE A 153 -9.88 -3.29 -6.91
CA ILE A 153 -8.87 -2.61 -6.11
C ILE A 153 -7.65 -2.38 -6.99
N MET A 154 -7.26 -1.13 -7.14
CA MET A 154 -6.11 -0.71 -7.91
C MET A 154 -4.97 -0.31 -6.99
N VAL A 155 -3.77 -0.80 -7.25
CA VAL A 155 -2.55 -0.49 -6.50
C VAL A 155 -1.48 -0.05 -7.47
N LEU A 156 -1.00 1.18 -7.30
CA LEU A 156 0.15 1.68 -8.05
C LEU A 156 1.44 1.15 -7.45
N HIS A 157 2.24 0.49 -8.26
CA HIS A 157 3.64 0.24 -8.02
C HIS A 157 4.46 1.10 -8.98
N THR A 158 5.55 1.65 -8.48
CA THR A 158 6.45 2.50 -9.28
C THR A 158 7.79 1.83 -9.55
N PHE A 159 7.98 0.59 -9.09
CA PHE A 159 9.27 -0.12 -9.11
C PHE A 159 9.16 -1.50 -9.76
N GLY A 160 10.23 -1.90 -10.46
CA GLY A 160 10.48 -3.28 -10.84
C GLY A 160 11.07 -4.10 -9.68
N ARG A 161 11.37 -5.38 -9.94
CA ARG A 161 12.08 -6.24 -8.97
C ARG A 161 13.53 -5.76 -8.71
N ASP A 162 14.10 -5.07 -9.67
CA ASP A 162 15.43 -4.44 -9.68
C ASP A 162 15.43 -3.00 -9.11
N LEU A 163 14.32 -2.56 -8.54
CA LEU A 163 14.11 -1.21 -8.00
C LEU A 163 14.19 -0.08 -9.04
N LYS A 164 14.23 -0.38 -10.34
CA LYS A 164 14.16 0.64 -11.38
C LYS A 164 12.75 1.23 -11.48
N TRP A 165 12.68 2.47 -11.96
CA TRP A 165 11.40 3.17 -12.14
C TRP A 165 10.55 2.49 -13.22
N ASN A 166 9.43 1.94 -12.80
CA ASN A 166 8.49 1.22 -13.66
C ASN A 166 7.05 1.35 -13.12
N PRO A 167 6.37 2.48 -13.37
CA PRO A 167 5.00 2.67 -12.89
C PRO A 167 4.03 1.74 -13.61
N HIS A 168 3.26 0.98 -12.83
CA HIS A 168 2.24 0.06 -13.32
C HIS A 168 1.14 -0.13 -12.27
N ILE A 169 -0.05 -0.54 -12.71
CA ILE A 169 -1.18 -0.79 -11.81
C ILE A 169 -1.40 -2.29 -11.67
N HIS A 170 -1.29 -2.77 -10.43
CA HIS A 170 -1.89 -4.04 -10.03
C HIS A 170 -3.37 -3.83 -9.76
N CYS A 171 -4.22 -4.64 -10.35
CA CYS A 171 -5.65 -4.55 -10.15
C CYS A 171 -6.24 -5.92 -9.81
N LEU A 172 -6.95 -5.99 -8.69
CA LEU A 172 -7.74 -7.14 -8.32
C LEU A 172 -9.20 -6.86 -8.68
N ILE A 173 -9.80 -7.68 -9.54
CA ILE A 173 -11.14 -7.46 -10.09
C ILE A 173 -12.00 -8.69 -9.76
N SER A 174 -13.20 -8.48 -9.21
CA SER A 174 -14.16 -9.57 -9.00
C SER A 174 -14.61 -10.19 -10.33
N GLU A 175 -14.69 -11.52 -10.41
CA GLU A 175 -15.22 -12.23 -11.58
C GLU A 175 -16.75 -12.18 -11.62
N GLY A 176 -17.26 -10.97 -11.70
CA GLY A 176 -18.68 -10.66 -11.71
C GLY A 176 -18.99 -9.33 -11.02
N GLY A 177 -20.27 -9.02 -10.93
CA GLY A 177 -20.77 -7.81 -10.29
C GLY A 177 -22.24 -7.94 -9.89
N PHE A 178 -22.75 -6.98 -9.13
CA PHE A 178 -24.16 -6.82 -8.85
C PHE A 178 -24.82 -6.01 -9.96
N SER A 179 -25.92 -6.54 -10.49
CA SER A 179 -26.82 -5.80 -11.38
C SER A 179 -27.80 -4.94 -10.57
N ASP A 180 -28.44 -3.99 -11.24
CA ASP A 180 -29.40 -3.07 -10.62
C ASP A 180 -30.62 -3.79 -10.03
N ASP A 181 -30.92 -5.01 -10.54
CA ASP A 181 -31.96 -5.90 -10.00
C ASP A 181 -31.53 -6.63 -8.71
N GLY A 182 -30.31 -6.40 -8.20
CA GLY A 182 -29.78 -6.96 -6.96
C GLY A 182 -29.22 -8.38 -7.06
N PHE A 183 -29.09 -8.93 -8.26
CA PHE A 183 -28.53 -10.27 -8.49
C PHE A 183 -27.04 -10.19 -8.86
N TRP A 184 -26.28 -11.20 -8.39
CA TRP A 184 -24.89 -11.37 -8.80
C TRP A 184 -24.81 -12.02 -10.18
N ARG A 185 -24.03 -11.40 -11.08
CA ARG A 185 -23.76 -11.95 -12.41
C ARG A 185 -22.30 -12.30 -12.53
N HIS A 186 -22.00 -13.56 -12.88
CA HIS A 186 -20.64 -14.05 -13.07
C HIS A 186 -20.08 -13.66 -14.43
N VAL A 187 -18.80 -13.30 -14.45
CA VAL A 187 -18.00 -13.05 -15.67
C VAL A 187 -16.80 -13.98 -15.65
N LYS A 188 -16.82 -14.99 -16.52
CA LYS A 188 -15.74 -16.00 -16.62
C LYS A 188 -14.61 -15.59 -17.56
N TYR A 189 -14.89 -14.69 -18.51
CA TYR A 189 -13.94 -14.31 -19.55
C TYR A 189 -13.69 -12.81 -19.56
N PHE A 190 -12.41 -12.43 -19.52
CA PHE A 190 -11.96 -11.07 -19.71
C PHE A 190 -11.29 -10.95 -21.08
N ASN A 191 -11.76 -10.02 -21.89
CA ASN A 191 -11.22 -9.81 -23.23
C ASN A 191 -9.89 -9.06 -23.16
N TYR A 192 -8.79 -9.78 -23.27
CA TYR A 192 -7.44 -9.21 -23.16
C TYR A 192 -7.10 -8.23 -24.28
N ASN A 193 -7.52 -8.54 -25.51
CA ASN A 193 -7.27 -7.64 -26.63
C ASN A 193 -7.98 -6.32 -26.44
N PHE A 194 -9.21 -6.37 -25.93
CA PHE A 194 -9.93 -5.16 -25.53
C PHE A 194 -9.20 -4.42 -24.43
N LEU A 195 -8.79 -5.08 -23.34
CA LEU A 195 -8.09 -4.45 -22.22
C LEU A 195 -6.80 -3.77 -22.67
N ARG A 196 -5.98 -4.42 -23.47
CA ARG A 196 -4.72 -3.89 -23.99
C ARG A 196 -4.92 -2.62 -24.84
N ASN A 197 -5.81 -2.71 -25.83
CA ASN A 197 -6.08 -1.59 -26.74
C ASN A 197 -6.79 -0.43 -26.04
N ALA A 198 -7.79 -0.72 -25.21
CA ALA A 198 -8.53 0.29 -24.47
C ALA A 198 -7.63 1.01 -23.46
N PHE A 199 -6.75 0.28 -22.75
CA PHE A 199 -5.83 0.86 -21.79
C PHE A 199 -4.82 1.80 -22.46
N ARG A 200 -4.17 1.36 -23.55
CA ARG A 200 -3.29 2.24 -24.35
C ARG A 200 -4.02 3.51 -24.74
N THR A 201 -5.22 3.38 -25.33
CA THR A 201 -5.99 4.53 -25.82
C THR A 201 -6.42 5.45 -24.71
N ALA A 202 -6.97 4.95 -23.62
CA ALA A 202 -7.41 5.76 -22.49
C ALA A 202 -6.23 6.51 -21.85
N LEU A 203 -5.11 5.83 -21.61
CA LEU A 203 -3.94 6.45 -21.00
C LEU A 203 -3.34 7.54 -21.89
N LEU A 204 -3.12 7.24 -23.18
CA LEU A 204 -2.49 8.21 -24.10
C LEU A 204 -3.38 9.44 -24.34
N ASN A 205 -4.70 9.27 -24.40
CA ASN A 205 -5.64 10.38 -24.52
C ASN A 205 -5.60 11.29 -23.28
N GLU A 206 -5.59 10.69 -22.10
CA GLU A 206 -5.56 11.47 -20.86
C GLU A 206 -4.24 12.19 -20.66
N MET A 207 -3.11 11.54 -20.97
CA MET A 207 -1.80 12.19 -20.96
C MET A 207 -1.73 13.35 -21.95
N GLU A 208 -2.28 13.18 -23.17
CA GLU A 208 -2.33 14.27 -24.16
C GLU A 208 -3.18 15.46 -23.68
N THR A 209 -4.28 15.19 -22.98
CA THR A 209 -5.12 16.25 -22.41
C THR A 209 -4.37 17.10 -21.38
N ILE A 210 -3.47 16.48 -20.59
CA ILE A 210 -2.72 17.18 -19.55
C ILE A 210 -1.44 17.83 -20.11
N ILE A 211 -0.67 17.07 -20.92
CA ILE A 211 0.63 17.53 -21.46
C ILE A 211 0.45 18.50 -22.62
N GLY A 212 -0.64 18.33 -23.37
CA GLY A 212 -0.95 19.16 -24.53
C GLY A 212 -0.35 18.68 -25.86
N PRO A 213 -0.33 19.56 -26.88
CA PRO A 213 0.03 19.21 -28.26
C PRO A 213 1.43 18.62 -28.46
N SER A 214 2.38 18.94 -27.58
CA SER A 214 3.75 18.40 -27.61
C SER A 214 3.79 16.88 -27.50
N PHE A 215 2.80 16.26 -26.84
CA PHE A 215 2.69 14.83 -26.65
C PHE A 215 2.25 14.06 -27.92
N LYS A 216 1.70 14.70 -28.95
CA LYS A 216 1.16 14.05 -30.16
C LYS A 216 2.16 13.14 -30.86
N LYS A 217 3.43 13.55 -30.96
CA LYS A 217 4.48 12.73 -31.59
C LYS A 217 4.72 11.43 -30.79
N VAL A 218 4.79 11.51 -29.48
CA VAL A 218 4.98 10.36 -28.58
C VAL A 218 3.77 9.42 -28.67
N LYS A 219 2.56 9.96 -28.63
CA LYS A 219 1.32 9.22 -28.78
C LYS A 219 1.29 8.44 -30.11
N SER A 220 1.60 9.11 -31.22
CA SER A 220 1.64 8.48 -32.56
C SER A 220 2.68 7.35 -32.61
N ARG A 221 3.85 7.52 -32.00
CA ARG A 221 4.86 6.48 -31.86
C ARG A 221 4.33 5.28 -31.09
N CYS A 222 3.71 5.48 -29.94
CA CYS A 222 3.13 4.41 -29.13
C CYS A 222 2.07 3.59 -29.90
N TYR A 223 1.23 4.24 -30.72
CA TYR A 223 0.27 3.52 -31.57
C TYR A 223 0.94 2.67 -32.64
N ARG A 224 2.04 3.15 -33.24
CA ARG A 224 2.79 2.43 -34.27
C ARG A 224 3.54 1.23 -33.70
N GLU A 225 4.18 1.40 -32.54
CA GLU A 225 5.01 0.37 -31.91
C GLU A 225 4.17 -0.69 -31.16
N HIS A 226 3.06 -0.28 -30.56
CA HIS A 226 2.17 -1.16 -29.80
C HIS A 226 0.82 -1.37 -30.52
N LYS A 227 0.83 -1.95 -31.71
CA LYS A 227 -0.38 -2.19 -32.52
C LYS A 227 -1.46 -2.98 -31.78
N GLN A 228 -1.05 -3.90 -30.89
CA GLN A 228 -1.94 -4.74 -30.07
C GLN A 228 -2.28 -4.13 -28.71
N GLY A 229 -1.96 -2.85 -28.47
CA GLY A 229 -2.13 -2.19 -27.17
C GLY A 229 -0.97 -2.40 -26.21
N PHE A 230 -1.04 -1.79 -25.05
CA PHE A 230 -0.05 -1.98 -23.99
C PHE A 230 -0.23 -3.34 -23.30
N TYR A 231 0.84 -3.84 -22.69
CA TYR A 231 0.79 -5.14 -22.04
C TYR A 231 -0.15 -5.12 -20.83
N VAL A 232 -1.14 -6.01 -20.85
CA VAL A 232 -2.02 -6.29 -19.73
C VAL A 232 -1.91 -7.77 -19.41
N TYR A 233 -1.38 -8.08 -18.22
CA TYR A 233 -1.42 -9.43 -17.67
C TYR A 233 -2.79 -9.62 -17.00
N ALA A 234 -3.46 -10.71 -17.32
CA ALA A 234 -4.74 -11.02 -16.71
C ALA A 234 -5.05 -12.54 -16.80
N LYS A 235 -4.03 -13.40 -16.62
CA LYS A 235 -4.25 -14.85 -16.63
C LYS A 235 -5.31 -15.24 -15.60
N PRO A 236 -6.21 -16.19 -15.90
CA PRO A 236 -7.11 -16.74 -14.91
C PRO A 236 -6.25 -17.46 -13.87
N ASN A 237 -5.98 -16.80 -12.78
CA ASN A 237 -5.57 -17.47 -11.55
C ASN A 237 -6.86 -17.68 -10.77
N LEU A 238 -7.15 -18.93 -10.43
CA LEU A 238 -8.21 -19.28 -9.50
C LEU A 238 -7.84 -18.70 -8.12
N CYS A 239 -7.89 -17.39 -7.99
CA CYS A 239 -7.84 -16.73 -6.70
C CYS A 239 -9.19 -16.96 -6.04
N ASP A 240 -9.34 -18.11 -5.40
CA ASP A 240 -10.41 -18.31 -4.46
C ASP A 240 -10.32 -17.23 -3.35
N PRO A 241 -11.37 -16.97 -2.60
CA PRO A 241 -11.39 -15.93 -1.58
C PRO A 241 -10.27 -16.05 -0.53
N LYS A 242 -9.71 -17.24 -0.30
CA LYS A 242 -8.59 -17.46 0.65
C LYS A 242 -7.24 -17.04 0.04
N ASN A 243 -7.04 -17.32 -1.23
CA ASN A 243 -5.81 -16.94 -1.94
C ASN A 243 -5.78 -15.45 -2.33
N VAL A 244 -6.94 -14.82 -2.52
CA VAL A 244 -7.07 -13.38 -2.72
C VAL A 244 -6.45 -12.60 -1.56
N ILE A 245 -6.63 -13.04 -0.32
CA ILE A 245 -6.06 -12.39 0.86
C ILE A 245 -4.53 -12.40 0.83
N LYS A 246 -3.92 -13.54 0.49
CA LYS A 246 -2.47 -13.65 0.32
C LYS A 246 -1.95 -12.74 -0.78
N TYR A 247 -2.73 -12.63 -1.85
CA TYR A 247 -2.44 -11.74 -2.97
C TYR A 247 -2.46 -10.26 -2.53
N ILE A 248 -3.50 -9.85 -1.85
CA ILE A 248 -3.65 -8.49 -1.33
C ILE A 248 -2.45 -8.14 -0.42
N GLY A 249 -2.06 -9.02 0.47
CA GLY A 249 -0.89 -8.85 1.34
C GLY A 249 0.42 -8.59 0.57
N ARG A 250 0.57 -9.18 -0.61
CA ARG A 250 1.75 -8.97 -1.45
C ARG A 250 1.84 -7.59 -2.09
N TYR A 251 0.70 -6.98 -2.42
CA TYR A 251 0.68 -5.79 -3.28
C TYR A 251 0.17 -4.53 -2.58
N LEU A 252 -0.71 -4.65 -1.56
CA LEU A 252 -1.39 -3.49 -0.97
C LEU A 252 -0.53 -2.58 -0.10
N GLY A 253 0.54 -3.06 0.47
CA GLY A 253 1.27 -2.25 1.45
C GLY A 253 2.76 -2.55 1.56
N ARG A 254 3.30 -3.39 0.69
CA ARG A 254 4.72 -3.73 0.76
C ARG A 254 5.59 -2.49 0.67
N PRO A 255 6.63 -2.38 1.52
CA PRO A 255 7.72 -1.46 1.28
C PRO A 255 8.36 -1.77 -0.09
N VAL A 256 9.04 -0.78 -0.66
CA VAL A 256 9.69 -0.88 -1.98
C VAL A 256 10.61 -2.10 -2.07
N ILE A 257 11.33 -2.37 -0.98
CA ILE A 257 12.14 -3.58 -0.82
C ILE A 257 11.89 -4.20 0.56
N ALA A 258 11.88 -5.52 0.63
CA ALA A 258 11.92 -6.23 1.92
C ALA A 258 13.36 -6.24 2.43
N THR A 259 13.57 -6.02 3.72
CA THR A 259 14.91 -6.04 4.34
C THR A 259 15.65 -7.36 4.11
N SER A 260 14.91 -8.47 4.04
CA SER A 260 15.47 -9.80 3.72
C SER A 260 16.05 -9.94 2.30
N ARG A 261 15.87 -8.95 1.45
CA ARG A 261 16.45 -8.89 0.11
C ARG A 261 17.73 -8.06 0.05
N ILE A 262 18.12 -7.44 1.15
CA ILE A 262 19.39 -6.73 1.30
C ILE A 262 20.33 -7.70 2.00
N ASP A 263 21.31 -8.20 1.27
CA ASP A 263 22.21 -9.24 1.73
C ASP A 263 23.38 -8.67 2.52
N ASN A 264 23.91 -7.51 2.08
CA ASN A 264 25.01 -6.82 2.75
C ASN A 264 24.94 -5.30 2.60
N TYR A 265 25.48 -4.60 3.60
CA TYR A 265 25.81 -3.18 3.57
C TYR A 265 27.06 -2.94 4.42
N ASP A 266 28.14 -2.52 3.80
CA ASP A 266 29.46 -2.30 4.42
C ASP A 266 29.78 -0.84 4.76
N GLY A 267 28.90 0.10 4.41
CA GLY A 267 29.09 1.55 4.52
C GLY A 267 29.17 2.22 3.16
N ASP A 268 29.83 1.61 2.18
CA ASP A 268 30.07 2.15 0.84
C ASP A 268 29.19 1.49 -0.22
N THR A 269 28.95 0.19 -0.09
CA THR A 269 28.20 -0.60 -1.07
C THR A 269 27.01 -1.35 -0.45
N VAL A 270 26.01 -1.60 -1.28
CA VAL A 270 24.83 -2.41 -0.93
C VAL A 270 24.71 -3.56 -1.91
N THR A 271 24.65 -4.76 -1.38
CA THR A 271 24.34 -5.98 -2.15
C THR A 271 22.91 -6.41 -1.85
N PHE A 272 22.12 -6.60 -2.89
CA PHE A 272 20.73 -7.07 -2.78
C PHE A 272 20.39 -8.03 -3.89
N HIS A 273 19.38 -8.86 -3.66
CA HIS A 273 18.97 -9.87 -4.62
C HIS A 273 17.52 -9.75 -5.07
N TYR A 274 17.25 -10.27 -6.27
CA TYR A 274 15.91 -10.42 -6.82
C TYR A 274 15.86 -11.53 -7.88
N ASN A 275 14.67 -12.07 -8.11
CA ASN A 275 14.47 -12.96 -9.24
C ASN A 275 14.03 -12.15 -10.46
N ARG A 276 14.74 -12.28 -11.58
CA ARG A 276 14.40 -11.63 -12.83
C ARG A 276 13.02 -12.09 -13.34
N HIS A 277 12.28 -11.18 -13.98
CA HIS A 277 10.88 -11.49 -14.33
C HIS A 277 10.77 -12.45 -15.51
N GLU A 278 11.70 -12.36 -16.46
CA GLU A 278 11.65 -13.05 -17.75
C GLU A 278 11.87 -14.57 -17.60
N ASP A 279 12.85 -14.95 -16.81
CA ASP A 279 13.33 -16.33 -16.67
C ASP A 279 13.34 -16.85 -15.23
N ASN A 280 12.91 -16.00 -14.30
CA ASN A 280 12.94 -16.24 -12.85
C ASN A 280 14.34 -16.54 -12.28
N LYS A 281 15.41 -16.16 -13.01
CA LYS A 281 16.79 -16.32 -12.58
C LYS A 281 17.07 -15.45 -11.36
N TYR A 282 17.75 -16.03 -10.38
CA TYR A 282 18.26 -15.30 -9.22
C TYR A 282 19.38 -14.34 -9.65
N ILE A 283 19.23 -13.08 -9.34
CA ILE A 283 20.19 -12.02 -9.61
C ILE A 283 20.62 -11.39 -8.30
N GLU A 284 21.92 -11.29 -8.10
CA GLU A 284 22.53 -10.51 -7.05
C GLU A 284 23.15 -9.27 -7.68
N GLU A 285 22.89 -8.10 -7.12
CA GLU A 285 23.36 -6.82 -7.66
C GLU A 285 24.02 -6.04 -6.52
N THR A 286 25.28 -5.61 -6.75
CA THR A 286 26.01 -4.75 -5.81
C THR A 286 26.14 -3.36 -6.42
N LEU A 287 25.80 -2.33 -5.65
CA LEU A 287 25.81 -0.93 -6.05
C LEU A 287 26.51 -0.07 -4.99
N PRO A 288 27.08 1.08 -5.37
CA PRO A 288 27.37 2.13 -4.42
C PRO A 288 26.12 2.47 -3.61
N ALA A 289 26.27 2.63 -2.29
CA ALA A 289 25.13 2.86 -1.39
C ALA A 289 24.30 4.08 -1.80
N ILE A 290 24.96 5.14 -2.27
CA ILE A 290 24.25 6.34 -2.75
C ILE A 290 23.37 6.05 -3.97
N ASP A 291 23.77 5.18 -4.88
CA ASP A 291 22.99 4.84 -6.07
C ASP A 291 21.81 3.91 -5.70
N PHE A 292 22.02 3.02 -4.75
CA PHE A 292 20.92 2.24 -4.18
C PHE A 292 19.90 3.16 -3.49
N ILE A 293 20.35 4.13 -2.68
CA ILE A 293 19.49 5.13 -2.02
C ILE A 293 18.72 5.94 -3.06
N LYS A 294 19.37 6.43 -4.13
CA LYS A 294 18.70 7.14 -5.23
C LYS A 294 17.59 6.30 -5.86
N ARG A 295 17.83 4.98 -6.09
CA ARG A 295 16.79 4.07 -6.60
C ARG A 295 15.64 3.94 -5.60
N LEU A 296 15.93 3.85 -4.30
CA LEU A 296 14.95 3.63 -3.26
C LEU A 296 14.05 4.86 -3.04
N ILE A 297 14.64 6.04 -2.85
CA ILE A 297 13.90 7.27 -2.47
C ILE A 297 13.01 7.81 -3.58
N ARG A 298 13.29 7.50 -4.86
CA ARG A 298 12.44 7.91 -5.99
C ARG A 298 11.04 7.34 -5.93
N HIS A 299 10.82 6.26 -5.18
CA HIS A 299 9.53 5.60 -5.02
C HIS A 299 8.66 6.20 -3.91
N ILE A 300 9.18 7.15 -3.15
CA ILE A 300 8.40 7.88 -2.16
C ILE A 300 7.37 8.75 -2.88
N PRO A 301 6.06 8.54 -2.65
CA PRO A 301 5.01 9.29 -3.33
C PRO A 301 4.90 10.72 -2.80
N GLU A 302 4.18 11.57 -3.53
CA GLU A 302 3.80 12.89 -3.04
C GLU A 302 2.90 12.80 -1.80
N LYS A 303 2.93 13.86 -1.00
CA LYS A 303 2.11 13.96 0.21
C LYS A 303 0.63 13.79 -0.17
N HIS A 304 -0.06 12.95 0.59
CA HIS A 304 -1.47 12.59 0.37
C HIS A 304 -1.79 11.83 -0.92
N PHE A 305 -0.80 11.47 -1.75
CA PHE A 305 -1.05 10.67 -2.94
C PHE A 305 -1.55 9.26 -2.56
N LYS A 306 -2.72 8.90 -3.08
CA LYS A 306 -3.36 7.60 -2.79
C LYS A 306 -2.82 6.53 -3.74
N MET A 307 -1.87 5.73 -3.27
CA MET A 307 -1.30 4.59 -4.02
C MET A 307 -2.29 3.42 -4.18
N ILE A 308 -3.37 3.39 -3.40
CA ILE A 308 -4.41 2.36 -3.43
C ILE A 308 -5.73 3.07 -3.68
N ARG A 309 -6.47 2.61 -4.71
CA ARG A 309 -7.81 3.13 -5.01
C ARG A 309 -8.80 1.99 -5.18
N TYR A 310 -10.02 2.25 -4.80
CA TYR A 310 -11.12 1.31 -4.82
C TYR A 310 -12.14 1.73 -5.85
N GLY A 311 -12.63 0.78 -6.65
CA GLY A 311 -13.64 1.03 -7.66
C GLY A 311 -14.84 0.10 -7.55
N GLY A 312 -15.93 0.48 -8.20
CA GLY A 312 -17.17 -0.27 -8.18
C GLY A 312 -17.65 -0.57 -6.75
N LEU A 313 -17.99 -1.84 -6.46
CA LEU A 313 -18.50 -2.29 -5.15
C LEU A 313 -17.56 -1.98 -3.97
N TYR A 314 -16.26 -1.80 -4.22
CA TYR A 314 -15.29 -1.52 -3.16
C TYR A 314 -15.04 -0.01 -2.96
N ALA A 315 -15.60 0.85 -3.82
CA ALA A 315 -15.56 2.30 -3.63
C ALA A 315 -16.36 2.70 -2.38
N ARG A 316 -15.86 3.72 -1.67
CA ARG A 316 -16.54 4.24 -0.48
C ARG A 316 -17.58 5.29 -0.90
N HIS A 317 -18.77 4.83 -1.26
CA HIS A 317 -19.95 5.67 -1.49
C HIS A 317 -21.14 5.09 -0.74
N ARG A 318 -21.95 5.95 -0.11
CA ARG A 318 -23.08 5.52 0.76
C ARG A 318 -24.05 4.54 0.08
N GLU A 319 -24.35 4.73 -1.20
CA GLU A 319 -25.24 3.85 -1.96
C GLU A 319 -24.60 2.49 -2.27
N ILE A 320 -23.32 2.49 -2.65
CA ILE A 320 -22.57 1.26 -2.93
C ILE A 320 -22.32 0.48 -1.65
N ASP A 321 -22.12 1.15 -0.52
CA ASP A 321 -21.96 0.49 0.78
C ASP A 321 -23.20 -0.35 1.12
N LYS A 322 -24.41 0.11 0.84
CA LYS A 322 -25.65 -0.67 1.06
C LYS A 322 -25.67 -1.97 0.24
N THR A 323 -25.22 -1.93 -1.01
CA THR A 323 -25.12 -3.11 -1.89
C THR A 323 -24.05 -4.06 -1.39
N LEU A 324 -22.90 -3.55 -1.00
CA LEU A 324 -21.80 -4.34 -0.43
C LEU A 324 -22.23 -5.02 0.88
N PHE A 325 -23.02 -4.35 1.72
CA PHE A 325 -23.58 -4.91 2.95
C PHE A 325 -24.45 -6.14 2.73
N ARG A 326 -25.17 -6.19 1.62
CA ARG A 326 -25.95 -7.38 1.24
C ARG A 326 -25.07 -8.54 0.76
N ALA A 327 -23.90 -8.24 0.19
CA ALA A 327 -22.96 -9.20 -0.39
C ALA A 327 -21.99 -9.81 0.63
N ILE A 328 -21.87 -9.21 1.81
CA ILE A 328 -20.95 -9.64 2.88
C ILE A 328 -21.79 -10.20 4.06
N SER A 329 -21.34 -11.31 4.65
CA SER A 329 -22.06 -11.88 5.80
C SER A 329 -22.08 -10.92 7.01
N LYS A 330 -23.19 -10.96 7.78
CA LYS A 330 -23.37 -10.15 8.99
C LYS A 330 -22.22 -10.30 10.00
N ASN A 331 -21.63 -11.51 10.10
CA ASN A 331 -20.48 -11.76 10.97
C ASN A 331 -19.23 -11.00 10.52
N LYS A 332 -18.90 -11.03 9.24
CA LYS A 332 -17.77 -10.24 8.68
C LYS A 332 -17.96 -8.76 8.96
N HIS A 333 -19.19 -8.29 8.86
CA HIS A 333 -19.57 -6.89 9.14
C HIS A 333 -19.29 -6.49 10.59
N ARG A 334 -19.72 -7.34 11.55
CA ARG A 334 -19.49 -7.09 12.98
C ARG A 334 -18.00 -7.03 13.30
N ILE A 335 -17.21 -7.98 12.76
CA ILE A 335 -15.76 -8.00 12.93
C ILE A 335 -15.12 -6.74 12.33
N TYR A 336 -15.55 -6.34 11.14
CA TYR A 336 -15.03 -5.13 10.48
C TYR A 336 -15.27 -3.84 11.26
N ARG A 337 -16.44 -3.68 11.89
CA ARG A 337 -16.71 -2.53 12.78
C ARG A 337 -15.73 -2.47 13.93
N ASN A 338 -15.45 -3.60 14.56
CA ASN A 338 -14.52 -3.69 15.69
C ASN A 338 -13.05 -3.52 15.25
N PHE A 339 -12.73 -3.82 13.99
CA PHE A 339 -11.38 -3.66 13.43
C PHE A 339 -10.90 -2.19 13.44
N ASN A 340 -11.79 -1.22 13.50
CA ASN A 340 -11.42 0.19 13.61
C ASN A 340 -10.82 0.55 14.98
N GLN A 341 -10.94 -0.32 15.99
CA GLN A 341 -10.29 -0.16 17.29
C GLN A 341 -8.85 -0.66 17.20
N TRP A 342 -7.88 0.15 17.63
CA TRP A 342 -6.44 -0.14 17.55
C TRP A 342 -6.08 -1.53 18.10
N ARG A 343 -6.55 -1.87 19.32
CA ARG A 343 -6.29 -3.16 19.96
C ARG A 343 -6.80 -4.33 19.14
N THR A 344 -8.02 -4.23 18.64
CA THR A 344 -8.64 -5.28 17.81
C THR A 344 -7.93 -5.40 16.46
N ALA A 345 -7.48 -4.30 15.87
CA ALA A 345 -6.71 -4.32 14.63
C ALA A 345 -5.39 -5.08 14.79
N ILE A 346 -4.67 -4.85 15.88
CA ILE A 346 -3.42 -5.58 16.20
C ILE A 346 -3.71 -7.06 16.43
N LEU A 347 -4.68 -7.38 17.29
CA LEU A 347 -5.04 -8.76 17.60
C LEU A 347 -5.42 -9.56 16.35
N LEU A 348 -6.26 -9.01 15.49
CA LEU A 348 -6.70 -9.68 14.26
C LEU A 348 -5.63 -9.75 13.17
N SER A 349 -4.69 -8.80 13.14
CA SER A 349 -3.64 -8.76 12.11
C SER A 349 -2.41 -9.57 12.49
N PHE A 350 -2.09 -9.65 13.79
CA PHE A 350 -0.82 -10.22 14.28
C PHE A 350 -1.02 -11.37 15.26
N GLY A 351 -2.24 -11.64 15.71
CA GLY A 351 -2.55 -12.76 16.59
C GLY A 351 -2.15 -12.58 18.06
N TYR A 352 -1.77 -11.35 18.49
CA TYR A 352 -1.45 -11.06 19.90
C TYR A 352 -2.19 -9.81 20.40
N ASP A 353 -2.42 -9.78 21.72
CA ASP A 353 -3.00 -8.60 22.37
C ASP A 353 -1.89 -7.62 22.78
N PRO A 354 -1.86 -6.38 22.24
CA PRO A 354 -0.81 -5.41 22.57
C PRO A 354 -0.81 -4.95 24.03
N LEU A 355 -1.92 -5.16 24.74
CA LEU A 355 -2.09 -4.82 26.16
C LEU A 355 -1.99 -6.02 27.08
N GLU A 356 -1.51 -7.16 26.62
CA GLU A 356 -1.22 -8.34 27.44
C GLU A 356 0.19 -8.23 28.03
N CYS A 357 0.33 -8.49 29.31
CA CYS A 357 1.64 -8.55 29.96
C CYS A 357 2.42 -9.75 29.45
N PRO A 358 3.66 -9.59 29.00
CA PRO A 358 4.46 -10.72 28.51
C PRO A 358 4.69 -11.81 29.56
N ASP A 359 4.79 -11.43 30.85
CA ASP A 359 5.16 -12.35 31.92
C ASP A 359 3.95 -13.08 32.51
N CYS A 360 2.95 -12.35 32.97
CA CYS A 360 1.82 -12.91 33.70
C CYS A 360 0.50 -12.95 32.94
N LYS A 361 0.48 -12.50 31.67
CA LYS A 361 -0.68 -12.48 30.77
C LYS A 361 -1.85 -11.61 31.21
N HIS A 362 -1.74 -10.90 32.32
CA HIS A 362 -2.75 -9.94 32.77
C HIS A 362 -2.72 -8.67 31.93
N LYS A 363 -3.77 -7.88 32.02
CA LYS A 363 -3.91 -6.64 31.26
C LYS A 363 -2.95 -5.56 31.75
N MET A 364 -2.28 -4.90 30.80
CA MET A 364 -1.49 -3.70 31.03
C MET A 364 -2.33 -2.44 30.80
N VAL A 365 -2.03 -1.39 31.55
CA VAL A 365 -2.66 -0.07 31.44
C VAL A 365 -1.60 0.98 31.11
N LEU A 366 -2.01 2.03 30.39
CA LEU A 366 -1.15 3.16 30.09
C LEU A 366 -0.81 3.89 31.39
N LEU A 367 0.48 4.06 31.65
CA LEU A 367 0.99 4.75 32.83
C LEU A 367 1.40 6.18 32.47
N GLU A 368 2.22 6.33 31.44
CA GLU A 368 2.81 7.61 31.05
C GLU A 368 2.99 7.68 29.53
N LEU A 369 3.04 8.93 29.03
CA LEU A 369 3.34 9.24 27.64
C LEU A 369 4.51 10.23 27.58
N TYR A 370 5.47 9.97 26.69
CA TYR A 370 6.62 10.83 26.49
C TYR A 370 6.67 11.27 25.01
N TYR A 371 6.98 12.54 24.79
CA TYR A 371 7.19 13.08 23.45
C TYR A 371 8.34 14.08 23.46
N LYS A 372 9.37 13.84 22.65
CA LYS A 372 10.60 14.67 22.57
C LYS A 372 11.17 14.94 23.97
N HIS A 373 11.47 13.88 24.72
CA HIS A 373 12.02 13.89 26.07
C HIS A 373 11.14 14.55 27.17
N LYS A 374 9.91 14.95 26.84
CA LYS A 374 8.98 15.54 27.80
C LYS A 374 7.85 14.57 28.11
N ARG A 375 7.51 14.46 29.39
CA ARG A 375 6.29 13.78 29.82
C ARG A 375 5.09 14.59 29.34
N VAL A 376 4.14 13.93 28.72
CA VAL A 376 2.88 14.54 28.27
C VAL A 376 1.84 14.25 29.35
N PRO A 377 1.22 15.28 29.98
CA PRO A 377 0.12 15.09 30.92
C PRO A 377 -1.05 14.34 30.22
N LEU A 378 -1.54 13.29 30.87
CA LEU A 378 -2.64 12.50 30.31
C LEU A 378 -3.94 13.30 30.25
N GLU A 379 -4.12 14.27 31.18
CA GLU A 379 -5.24 15.19 31.21
C GLU A 379 -5.32 16.04 29.93
N GLU A 380 -4.20 16.65 29.52
CA GLU A 380 -4.14 17.43 28.26
C GLU A 380 -4.46 16.58 27.03
N LEU A 381 -4.01 15.32 27.02
CA LEU A 381 -4.31 14.40 25.93
C LEU A 381 -5.81 14.08 25.89
N TYR A 382 -6.41 13.86 27.06
CA TYR A 382 -7.83 13.58 27.20
C TYR A 382 -8.66 14.77 26.71
N GLU A 383 -8.35 15.98 27.14
CA GLU A 383 -9.03 17.20 26.70
C GLU A 383 -8.93 17.43 25.19
N LYS A 384 -7.73 17.24 24.59
CA LYS A 384 -7.55 17.31 23.13
C LYS A 384 -8.36 16.27 22.37
N VAL A 385 -8.48 15.06 22.89
CA VAL A 385 -9.30 14.01 22.27
C VAL A 385 -10.78 14.32 22.36
N MET A 386 -11.23 14.82 23.51
CA MET A 386 -12.63 15.17 23.74
C MET A 386 -13.04 16.38 22.90
N SER A 387 -12.24 17.44 22.82
CA SER A 387 -12.52 18.62 21.99
C SER A 387 -12.58 18.27 20.50
N ASN A 388 -11.68 17.41 20.01
CA ASN A 388 -11.71 16.92 18.62
C ASN A 388 -12.92 16.00 18.32
N SER A 389 -13.43 15.30 19.33
CA SER A 389 -14.63 14.46 19.19
C SER A 389 -15.92 15.25 19.16
N LEU A 390 -15.98 16.35 19.90
CA LEU A 390 -17.12 17.28 19.93
C LEU A 390 -17.19 18.13 18.66
N GLY A 391 -16.06 18.62 18.15
CA GLY A 391 -16.00 19.38 16.89
C GLY A 391 -16.39 18.57 15.64
N LYS A 392 -16.29 17.25 15.68
CA LYS A 392 -16.76 16.36 14.59
C LYS A 392 -18.25 16.02 14.66
N ARG A 393 -18.92 16.28 15.78
CA ARG A 393 -20.38 16.09 15.91
C ARG A 393 -21.19 17.30 15.49
N SER A 394 -20.57 18.49 15.44
CA SER A 394 -21.23 19.73 15.01
C SER A 394 -21.11 20.01 13.51
N SER A 395 -20.42 19.16 12.73
CA SER A 395 -20.24 19.27 11.27
C SER A 395 -20.76 18.05 10.49
N ALA A 396 -21.69 17.28 11.04
CA ALA A 396 -22.36 16.14 10.40
C ALA A 396 -23.85 16.38 10.19
#